data_ba202f969f12411171704f602d4012d4
#
_entry.id   ba202f969f12411171704f602d4012d4
#
_cell.length_a   1.000
_cell.length_b   1.000
_cell.length_c   1.000
_cell.angle_alpha   90.00
_cell.angle_beta   90.00
_cell.angle_gamma   90.00
#
_symmetry.space_group_name_H-M   'P 1'
#
loop_
_entity.id
_entity.type
_entity.pdbx_description
1 polymer ?
#
loop_
_entity_poly.entity_id
_entity_poly.type
_entity_poly.pdbx_seq_one_letter_code
_entity_poly.pdbx_strand_id
1 'polypeptide(L)'
;MKIDFKHRQFAHCESGVTANLLFHYGIDISEALAFGIGGGLFFGYIPFIRLNYLPLTTFRIATGRIFKRVTQRLGIKVKRQKFKDREKAMEVLDSVINRKIPVGCQTGAFWLPYFPSAYRFHFNMHNLIVYGKKENKYLVSDPVFPRPVVISCEDLMHARFAKGAMAPKGKMYYLSKMPDHIDFPKAVIKGIKDVCNSMLKIPIFLFGIKGIRYLAEQIESWPEKLGEHKASLYLGQVVRMQEEIGTGGAGFRFMYAAFLQEAAGILGESRLYDISGRLTNTGDRWREFAVSSARICKGRAL
;
A
#
# COMPACT_ATOMS: atom_id res chain seq x y z
N MET A 1 -15.70 1.71 -24.50
CA MET A 1 -16.63 1.28 -23.43
C MET A 1 -16.23 1.91 -22.10
N LYS A 2 -17.18 2.34 -21.26
CA LYS A 2 -16.95 2.91 -19.92
C LYS A 2 -17.87 2.23 -18.93
N ILE A 3 -17.32 1.77 -17.81
CA ILE A 3 -18.07 1.24 -16.66
C ILE A 3 -18.52 2.43 -15.82
N ASP A 4 -19.72 2.39 -15.25
CA ASP A 4 -20.14 3.36 -14.25
C ASP A 4 -19.36 3.08 -12.94
N PHE A 5 -18.24 3.72 -12.80
CA PHE A 5 -17.28 3.54 -11.71
C PHE A 5 -17.07 4.86 -10.97
N LYS A 6 -17.40 4.88 -9.68
CA LYS A 6 -17.17 6.05 -8.82
C LYS A 6 -15.76 5.99 -8.25
N HIS A 7 -14.93 6.95 -8.64
CA HIS A 7 -13.58 7.12 -8.12
C HIS A 7 -13.62 7.82 -6.75
N ARG A 8 -12.80 7.34 -5.82
CA ARG A 8 -12.50 8.03 -4.54
C ARG A 8 -10.99 8.09 -4.36
N GLN A 9 -10.51 9.26 -3.89
CA GLN A 9 -9.11 9.47 -3.57
C GLN A 9 -8.76 8.86 -2.21
N PHE A 10 -7.56 8.28 -2.11
CA PHE A 10 -7.01 7.66 -0.92
C PHE A 10 -5.50 7.88 -0.84
N ALA A 11 -4.91 7.69 0.33
CA ALA A 11 -3.47 7.89 0.53
C ALA A 11 -2.62 6.72 0.00
N HIS A 12 -3.11 5.47 0.13
CA HIS A 12 -2.35 4.27 -0.19
C HIS A 12 -2.97 3.50 -1.36
N CYS A 13 -2.16 3.17 -2.36
CA CYS A 13 -2.65 2.58 -3.61
C CYS A 13 -3.35 1.22 -3.41
N GLU A 14 -2.85 0.30 -2.56
CA GLU A 14 -3.45 -1.04 -2.42
C GLU A 14 -4.74 -1.03 -1.59
N SER A 15 -4.77 -0.34 -0.45
CA SER A 15 -5.99 -0.19 0.36
C SER A 15 -7.04 0.64 -0.37
N GLY A 16 -6.63 1.71 -1.07
CA GLY A 16 -7.53 2.53 -1.85
C GLY A 16 -8.14 1.80 -3.05
N VAL A 17 -7.36 1.02 -3.81
CA VAL A 17 -7.89 0.14 -4.87
C VAL A 17 -8.85 -0.89 -4.27
N THR A 18 -8.52 -1.45 -3.11
CA THR A 18 -9.39 -2.41 -2.43
C THR A 18 -10.72 -1.78 -2.06
N ALA A 19 -10.71 -0.62 -1.40
CA ALA A 19 -11.93 0.10 -1.01
C ALA A 19 -12.76 0.54 -2.23
N ASN A 20 -12.12 1.07 -3.28
CA ASN A 20 -12.81 1.48 -4.51
C ASN A 20 -13.46 0.30 -5.27
N LEU A 21 -12.78 -0.84 -5.35
CA LEU A 21 -13.37 -2.04 -5.95
C LEU A 21 -14.56 -2.55 -5.15
N LEU A 22 -14.48 -2.57 -3.82
CA LEU A 22 -15.57 -2.99 -2.95
C LEU A 22 -16.76 -2.04 -3.05
N PHE A 23 -16.48 -0.73 -3.07
CA PHE A 23 -17.51 0.29 -3.23
C PHE A 23 -18.31 0.15 -4.53
N HIS A 24 -17.65 -0.19 -5.64
CA HIS A 24 -18.31 -0.48 -6.92
C HIS A 24 -19.36 -1.61 -6.82
N TYR A 25 -19.16 -2.56 -5.91
CA TYR A 25 -20.07 -3.66 -5.66
C TYR A 25 -21.00 -3.44 -4.44
N GLY A 26 -21.14 -2.21 -3.98
CA GLY A 26 -22.07 -1.85 -2.90
C GLY A 26 -21.53 -2.07 -1.48
N ILE A 27 -20.24 -2.42 -1.31
CA ILE A 27 -19.62 -2.54 0.01
C ILE A 27 -18.81 -1.29 0.28
N ASP A 28 -19.42 -0.37 1.04
CA ASP A 28 -18.76 0.89 1.40
C ASP A 28 -17.90 0.73 2.66
N ILE A 29 -16.60 0.72 2.45
CA ILE A 29 -15.60 0.73 3.52
C ILE A 29 -14.59 1.84 3.30
N SER A 30 -14.05 2.35 4.39
CA SER A 30 -12.96 3.32 4.36
C SER A 30 -11.64 2.64 3.93
N GLU A 31 -10.66 3.46 3.55
CA GLU A 31 -9.29 3.00 3.35
C GLU A 31 -8.69 2.41 4.63
N ALA A 32 -8.95 3.05 5.77
CA ALA A 32 -8.48 2.62 7.07
C ALA A 32 -9.05 1.25 7.44
N LEU A 33 -10.34 1.03 7.21
CA LEU A 33 -10.98 -0.26 7.45
C LEU A 33 -10.43 -1.36 6.52
N ALA A 34 -10.21 -1.06 5.23
CA ALA A 34 -9.56 -1.98 4.30
C ALA A 34 -8.14 -2.33 4.74
N PHE A 35 -7.36 -1.33 5.16
CA PHE A 35 -5.99 -1.53 5.65
C PHE A 35 -5.95 -2.39 6.93
N GLY A 36 -6.81 -2.09 7.90
CA GLY A 36 -6.88 -2.79 9.17
C GLY A 36 -7.41 -4.22 9.05
N ILE A 37 -8.53 -4.43 8.32
CA ILE A 37 -9.02 -5.78 8.00
C ILE A 37 -7.94 -6.58 7.26
N GLY A 38 -7.16 -5.95 6.37
CA GLY A 38 -6.02 -6.56 5.70
C GLY A 38 -4.86 -6.93 6.63
N GLY A 39 -4.86 -6.46 7.88
CA GLY A 39 -3.74 -6.60 8.81
C GLY A 39 -2.51 -5.90 8.25
N GLY A 40 -2.68 -4.66 7.77
CA GLY A 40 -1.70 -3.94 6.96
C GLY A 40 -0.48 -3.48 7.73
N LEU A 41 -0.65 -3.04 8.98
CA LEU A 41 0.44 -2.50 9.80
C LEU A 41 1.49 -3.58 10.10
N PHE A 42 2.74 -3.23 9.81
CA PHE A 42 3.90 -4.09 10.02
C PHE A 42 5.15 -3.22 10.16
N PHE A 43 6.25 -3.79 10.58
CA PHE A 43 7.57 -3.19 10.47
C PHE A 43 8.61 -4.23 10.08
N GLY A 44 9.54 -3.85 9.19
CA GLY A 44 10.70 -4.64 8.85
C GLY A 44 11.86 -3.76 8.39
N TYR A 45 13.04 -4.04 8.93
CA TYR A 45 14.30 -3.48 8.45
C TYR A 45 15.24 -4.63 8.05
N ILE A 46 15.55 -4.73 6.75
CA ILE A 46 16.30 -5.85 6.18
C ILE A 46 17.54 -5.28 5.47
N PRO A 47 18.67 -5.12 6.18
CA PRO A 47 19.84 -4.40 5.66
C PRO A 47 20.53 -5.07 4.47
N PHE A 48 20.40 -6.40 4.31
CA PHE A 48 21.01 -7.17 3.23
C PHE A 48 20.13 -7.23 1.97
N ILE A 49 18.83 -6.88 2.04
CA ILE A 49 18.00 -6.67 0.86
C ILE A 49 18.03 -5.19 0.50
N ARG A 50 18.47 -4.89 -0.72
CA ARG A 50 18.59 -3.50 -1.18
C ARG A 50 17.55 -3.19 -2.25
N LEU A 51 16.90 -2.06 -2.08
CA LEU A 51 16.02 -1.45 -3.07
C LEU A 51 16.68 -0.14 -3.51
N ASN A 52 17.02 -0.02 -4.80
CA ASN A 52 17.77 1.14 -5.31
C ASN A 52 19.07 1.41 -4.52
N TYR A 53 19.84 0.35 -4.24
CA TYR A 53 21.11 0.37 -3.47
C TYR A 53 20.99 0.71 -1.98
N LEU A 54 19.79 0.98 -1.47
CA LEU A 54 19.53 1.32 -0.07
C LEU A 54 18.86 0.15 0.68
N PRO A 55 19.09 0.00 1.99
CA PRO A 55 18.49 -1.05 2.80
C PRO A 55 16.96 -1.01 2.75
N LEU A 56 16.35 -2.19 2.68
CA LEU A 56 14.91 -2.30 2.67
C LEU A 56 14.33 -1.99 4.06
N THR A 57 13.55 -0.92 4.14
CA THR A 57 12.68 -0.63 5.29
C THR A 57 11.24 -0.70 4.83
N THR A 58 10.37 -1.33 5.59
CA THR A 58 8.93 -1.39 5.29
C THR A 58 8.10 -1.18 6.55
N PHE A 59 6.99 -0.46 6.40
CA PHE A 59 6.04 -0.14 7.47
C PHE A 59 4.71 -0.86 7.29
N ARG A 60 4.64 -1.79 6.34
CA ARG A 60 3.45 -2.57 6.01
C ARG A 60 3.79 -3.99 5.59
N ILE A 61 2.79 -4.86 5.61
CA ILE A 61 2.92 -6.21 5.06
C ILE A 61 3.18 -6.19 3.55
N ALA A 62 3.67 -7.31 3.01
CA ALA A 62 4.00 -7.45 1.59
C ALA A 62 2.81 -7.10 0.68
N THR A 63 3.12 -6.47 -0.46
CA THR A 63 2.15 -6.03 -1.47
C THR A 63 1.26 -7.15 -1.99
N GLY A 64 0.00 -6.85 -2.19
CA GLY A 64 -1.05 -7.79 -2.61
C GLY A 64 -1.64 -8.60 -1.44
N ARG A 65 -1.10 -8.46 -0.22
CA ARG A 65 -1.63 -9.15 0.96
C ARG A 65 -2.84 -8.45 1.57
N ILE A 66 -2.91 -7.11 1.53
CA ILE A 66 -4.07 -6.37 2.03
C ILE A 66 -5.30 -6.78 1.22
N PHE A 67 -5.27 -6.61 -0.10
CA PHE A 67 -6.37 -7.01 -0.98
C PHE A 67 -6.75 -8.49 -0.80
N LYS A 68 -5.75 -9.39 -0.74
CA LYS A 68 -5.99 -10.82 -0.54
C LYS A 68 -6.71 -11.10 0.77
N ARG A 69 -6.25 -10.53 1.88
CA ARG A 69 -6.80 -10.80 3.20
C ARG A 69 -8.18 -10.17 3.38
N VAL A 70 -8.38 -8.93 2.88
CA VAL A 70 -9.70 -8.28 2.91
C VAL A 70 -10.71 -9.14 2.17
N THR A 71 -10.46 -9.48 0.92
CA THR A 71 -11.41 -10.28 0.12
C THR A 71 -11.68 -11.65 0.72
N GLN A 72 -10.66 -12.33 1.25
CA GLN A 72 -10.84 -13.64 1.93
C GLN A 72 -11.67 -13.52 3.22
N ARG A 73 -11.44 -12.47 4.03
CA ARG A 73 -12.14 -12.26 5.31
C ARG A 73 -13.58 -11.83 5.13
N LEU A 74 -13.86 -11.14 4.04
CA LEU A 74 -15.22 -10.75 3.66
C LEU A 74 -15.93 -11.82 2.80
N GLY A 75 -15.34 -12.99 2.58
CA GLY A 75 -15.95 -14.09 1.79
C GLY A 75 -16.04 -13.84 0.29
N ILE A 76 -15.33 -12.84 -0.23
CA ILE A 76 -15.39 -12.42 -1.62
C ILE A 76 -14.49 -13.29 -2.49
N LYS A 77 -15.04 -13.84 -3.59
CA LYS A 77 -14.23 -14.58 -4.57
C LYS A 77 -13.56 -13.60 -5.56
N VAL A 78 -12.29 -13.89 -5.86
CA VAL A 78 -11.44 -13.06 -6.70
C VAL A 78 -10.78 -13.88 -7.78
N LYS A 79 -10.77 -13.39 -9.01
CA LYS A 79 -9.89 -13.90 -10.07
C LYS A 79 -8.61 -13.08 -10.10
N ARG A 80 -7.46 -13.77 -10.16
CA ARG A 80 -6.13 -13.18 -10.24
C ARG A 80 -5.36 -13.87 -11.34
N GLN A 81 -4.67 -13.06 -12.16
CA GLN A 81 -3.90 -13.57 -13.29
C GLN A 81 -2.57 -12.84 -13.38
N LYS A 82 -1.57 -13.53 -13.89
CA LYS A 82 -0.26 -13.00 -14.32
C LYS A 82 0.00 -13.48 -15.73
N PHE A 83 0.75 -12.71 -16.48
CA PHE A 83 1.00 -13.00 -17.88
C PHE A 83 2.50 -12.91 -18.17
N LYS A 84 2.95 -13.76 -19.10
CA LYS A 84 4.28 -13.66 -19.72
C LYS A 84 4.19 -12.81 -20.98
N ASP A 85 3.13 -12.99 -21.74
CA ASP A 85 2.82 -12.31 -22.99
C ASP A 85 2.08 -11.00 -22.70
N ARG A 86 2.53 -9.91 -23.36
CA ARG A 86 2.02 -8.55 -23.14
C ARG A 86 0.70 -8.33 -23.88
N GLU A 87 0.65 -8.73 -25.14
CA GLU A 87 -0.53 -8.61 -26.01
C GLU A 87 -1.68 -9.40 -25.41
N LYS A 88 -1.43 -10.65 -25.03
CA LYS A 88 -2.42 -11.50 -24.35
C LYS A 88 -2.94 -10.90 -23.05
N ALA A 89 -2.07 -10.23 -22.29
CA ALA A 89 -2.46 -9.56 -21.03
C ALA A 89 -3.40 -8.36 -21.31
N MET A 90 -3.21 -7.65 -22.43
CA MET A 90 -4.08 -6.53 -22.83
C MET A 90 -5.41 -7.04 -23.39
N GLU A 91 -5.40 -8.09 -24.22
CA GLU A 91 -6.62 -8.73 -24.72
C GLU A 91 -7.52 -9.24 -23.58
N VAL A 92 -6.91 -9.93 -22.58
CA VAL A 92 -7.67 -10.41 -21.43
C VAL A 92 -8.20 -9.26 -20.59
N LEU A 93 -7.44 -8.17 -20.42
CA LEU A 93 -7.92 -6.96 -19.75
C LEU A 93 -9.15 -6.40 -20.48
N ASP A 94 -9.07 -6.23 -21.79
CA ASP A 94 -10.18 -5.74 -22.63
C ASP A 94 -11.40 -6.67 -22.53
N SER A 95 -11.21 -7.97 -22.60
CA SER A 95 -12.28 -8.96 -22.45
C SER A 95 -12.99 -8.84 -21.09
N VAL A 96 -12.28 -8.56 -19.99
CA VAL A 96 -12.89 -8.41 -18.66
C VAL A 96 -13.64 -7.08 -18.56
N ILE A 97 -13.07 -5.98 -19.08
CA ILE A 97 -13.71 -4.66 -19.08
C ILE A 97 -14.99 -4.71 -19.93
N ASN A 98 -14.96 -5.41 -21.07
CA ASN A 98 -16.13 -5.58 -21.96
C ASN A 98 -17.30 -6.31 -21.26
N ARG A 99 -17.04 -7.07 -20.21
CA ARG A 99 -18.05 -7.66 -19.32
C ARG A 99 -18.51 -6.72 -18.21
N LYS A 100 -18.14 -5.44 -18.26
CA LYS A 100 -18.45 -4.39 -17.26
C LYS A 100 -17.85 -4.70 -15.87
N ILE A 101 -16.70 -5.34 -15.82
CA ILE A 101 -15.98 -5.67 -14.58
C ILE A 101 -14.75 -4.77 -14.45
N PRO A 102 -14.66 -3.90 -13.42
CA PRO A 102 -13.47 -3.10 -13.17
C PRO A 102 -12.31 -3.98 -12.70
N VAL A 103 -11.09 -3.66 -13.16
CA VAL A 103 -9.92 -4.52 -13.00
C VAL A 103 -8.83 -3.77 -12.25
N GLY A 104 -8.42 -4.30 -11.10
CA GLY A 104 -7.20 -3.88 -10.42
C GLY A 104 -5.96 -4.37 -11.18
N CYS A 105 -5.01 -3.49 -11.43
CA CYS A 105 -3.74 -3.79 -12.09
C CYS A 105 -2.56 -3.38 -11.20
N GLN A 106 -1.55 -4.25 -11.10
CA GLN A 106 -0.25 -3.87 -10.55
C GLN A 106 0.62 -3.28 -11.67
N THR A 107 1.29 -2.17 -11.38
CA THR A 107 2.06 -1.39 -12.36
C THR A 107 3.38 -0.89 -11.79
N GLY A 108 4.30 -0.50 -12.67
CA GLY A 108 5.48 0.29 -12.33
C GLY A 108 5.17 1.78 -12.42
N ALA A 109 5.32 2.51 -11.31
CA ALA A 109 5.00 3.93 -11.21
C ALA A 109 5.80 4.81 -12.19
N PHE A 110 7.03 4.43 -12.52
CA PHE A 110 7.88 5.13 -13.48
C PHE A 110 7.21 5.32 -14.86
N TRP A 111 6.42 4.35 -15.30
CA TRP A 111 5.77 4.32 -16.61
C TRP A 111 4.37 4.93 -16.63
N LEU A 112 3.95 5.57 -15.54
CA LEU A 112 2.67 6.26 -15.46
C LEU A 112 2.85 7.75 -15.80
N PRO A 113 2.49 8.20 -17.01
CA PRO A 113 2.83 9.54 -17.49
C PRO A 113 2.13 10.67 -16.71
N TYR A 114 1.02 10.36 -16.05
CA TYR A 114 0.27 11.31 -15.23
C TYR A 114 0.90 11.53 -13.82
N PHE A 115 1.91 10.74 -13.43
CA PHE A 115 2.68 11.01 -12.22
C PHE A 115 3.60 12.22 -12.43
N PRO A 116 3.67 13.15 -11.47
CA PRO A 116 4.69 14.20 -11.47
C PRO A 116 6.10 13.59 -11.54
N SER A 117 7.03 14.26 -12.21
CA SER A 117 8.39 13.73 -12.43
C SER A 117 9.10 13.31 -11.14
N ALA A 118 8.91 14.05 -10.04
CA ALA A 118 9.47 13.75 -8.73
C ALA A 118 8.97 12.41 -8.13
N TYR A 119 7.80 11.92 -8.55
CA TYR A 119 7.23 10.65 -8.10
C TYR A 119 7.38 9.51 -9.11
N ARG A 120 7.99 9.77 -10.27
CA ARG A 120 8.27 8.77 -11.31
C ARG A 120 9.59 8.06 -11.02
N PHE A 121 9.57 7.15 -10.06
CA PHE A 121 10.72 6.29 -9.75
C PHE A 121 10.38 4.81 -9.99
N HIS A 122 11.39 3.96 -10.10
CA HIS A 122 11.24 2.53 -10.36
C HIS A 122 10.64 1.79 -9.17
N PHE A 123 9.33 1.95 -8.99
CA PHE A 123 8.52 1.29 -7.98
C PHE A 123 7.46 0.43 -8.67
N ASN A 124 7.64 -0.89 -8.63
CA ASN A 124 6.85 -1.86 -9.40
C ASN A 124 5.65 -2.46 -8.64
N MET A 125 5.24 -1.83 -7.54
CA MET A 125 4.17 -2.34 -6.68
C MET A 125 2.98 -1.38 -6.59
N HIS A 126 2.89 -0.41 -7.51
CA HIS A 126 1.77 0.49 -7.56
C HIS A 126 0.51 -0.22 -8.06
N ASN A 127 -0.65 0.12 -7.50
CA ASN A 127 -1.93 -0.46 -7.84
C ASN A 127 -2.90 0.62 -8.33
N LEU A 128 -3.61 0.33 -9.41
CA LEU A 128 -4.65 1.17 -9.99
C LEU A 128 -5.82 0.32 -10.49
N ILE A 129 -6.95 0.95 -10.82
CA ILE A 129 -8.13 0.28 -11.39
C ILE A 129 -8.34 0.76 -12.82
N VAL A 130 -8.44 -0.17 -13.77
CA VAL A 130 -8.91 0.10 -15.12
C VAL A 130 -10.41 -0.17 -15.16
N TYR A 131 -11.19 0.86 -15.53
CA TYR A 131 -12.66 0.77 -15.55
C TYR A 131 -13.27 1.12 -16.92
N GLY A 132 -12.46 1.24 -17.95
CA GLY A 132 -12.96 1.47 -19.30
C GLY A 132 -11.85 1.67 -20.32
N LYS A 133 -12.27 1.69 -21.60
CA LYS A 133 -11.41 1.97 -22.75
C LYS A 133 -12.19 2.82 -23.75
N LYS A 134 -11.56 3.87 -24.26
CA LYS A 134 -12.04 4.69 -25.34
C LYS A 134 -10.93 4.81 -26.38
N GLU A 135 -11.19 4.35 -27.62
CA GLU A 135 -10.18 4.29 -28.67
C GLU A 135 -8.90 3.58 -28.18
N ASN A 136 -7.75 4.20 -28.30
CA ASN A 136 -6.46 3.67 -27.87
C ASN A 136 -6.05 4.15 -26.46
N LYS A 137 -7.02 4.45 -25.58
CA LYS A 137 -6.77 4.94 -24.21
C LYS A 137 -7.62 4.21 -23.18
N TYR A 138 -7.03 3.91 -22.01
CA TYR A 138 -7.74 3.35 -20.88
C TYR A 138 -8.16 4.43 -19.90
N LEU A 139 -9.36 4.26 -19.32
CA LEU A 139 -9.88 5.07 -18.22
C LEU A 139 -9.44 4.42 -16.92
N VAL A 140 -8.74 5.17 -16.09
CA VAL A 140 -8.08 4.67 -14.87
C VAL A 140 -8.56 5.43 -13.65
N SER A 141 -8.91 4.69 -12.61
CA SER A 141 -9.05 5.19 -11.25
C SER A 141 -7.79 4.82 -10.46
N ASP A 142 -6.91 5.80 -10.29
CA ASP A 142 -5.74 5.67 -9.44
C ASP A 142 -6.05 6.37 -8.11
N PRO A 143 -6.12 5.64 -7.00
CA PRO A 143 -6.61 6.20 -5.74
C PRO A 143 -5.72 7.30 -5.16
N VAL A 144 -4.45 7.39 -5.53
CA VAL A 144 -3.56 8.46 -5.02
C VAL A 144 -3.76 9.80 -5.72
N PHE A 145 -4.61 9.86 -6.74
CA PHE A 145 -4.97 11.09 -7.46
C PHE A 145 -6.39 11.54 -7.13
N PRO A 146 -6.66 12.87 -7.17
CA PRO A 146 -7.98 13.40 -6.82
C PRO A 146 -9.06 13.14 -7.86
N ARG A 147 -8.67 12.81 -9.12
CA ARG A 147 -9.59 12.58 -10.25
C ARG A 147 -9.16 11.37 -11.06
N PRO A 148 -10.10 10.70 -11.73
CA PRO A 148 -9.77 9.69 -12.72
C PRO A 148 -8.81 10.24 -13.78
N VAL A 149 -7.94 9.39 -14.27
CA VAL A 149 -6.94 9.71 -15.28
C VAL A 149 -7.11 8.86 -16.53
N VAL A 150 -6.44 9.26 -17.59
CA VAL A 150 -6.43 8.54 -18.88
C VAL A 150 -4.99 8.18 -19.22
N ILE A 151 -4.77 6.96 -19.71
CA ILE A 151 -3.45 6.45 -20.08
C ILE A 151 -3.53 5.79 -21.46
N SER A 152 -2.49 5.91 -22.28
CA SER A 152 -2.43 5.20 -23.57
C SER A 152 -2.33 3.68 -23.36
N CYS A 153 -2.75 2.91 -24.38
CA CYS A 153 -2.58 1.44 -24.33
C CYS A 153 -1.11 1.05 -24.20
N GLU A 154 -0.23 1.77 -24.85
CA GLU A 154 1.21 1.55 -24.83
C GLU A 154 1.81 1.82 -23.45
N ASP A 155 1.52 2.98 -22.85
CA ASP A 155 2.02 3.34 -21.51
C ASP A 155 1.50 2.36 -20.44
N LEU A 156 0.21 1.99 -20.52
CA LEU A 156 -0.34 1.00 -19.56
C LEU A 156 0.34 -0.36 -19.74
N MET A 157 0.60 -0.79 -20.96
CA MET A 157 1.32 -2.03 -21.23
C MET A 157 2.76 -1.96 -20.67
N HIS A 158 3.48 -0.86 -20.89
CA HIS A 158 4.80 -0.64 -20.32
C HIS A 158 4.75 -0.67 -18.78
N ALA A 159 3.80 0.03 -18.16
CA ALA A 159 3.63 0.06 -16.72
C ALA A 159 3.32 -1.34 -16.14
N ARG A 160 2.47 -2.13 -16.79
CA ARG A 160 2.12 -3.50 -16.37
C ARG A 160 3.25 -4.50 -16.55
N PHE A 161 4.23 -4.23 -17.41
CA PHE A 161 5.38 -5.10 -17.70
C PHE A 161 6.72 -4.45 -17.40
N ALA A 162 6.74 -3.47 -16.49
CA ALA A 162 7.95 -2.85 -15.98
C ALA A 162 8.92 -3.92 -15.47
N LYS A 163 10.21 -3.77 -15.82
CA LYS A 163 11.28 -4.69 -15.41
C LYS A 163 11.86 -4.30 -14.04
N GLY A 164 12.63 -5.20 -13.45
CA GLY A 164 13.35 -4.94 -12.20
C GLY A 164 12.75 -5.64 -10.98
N ALA A 165 13.14 -5.19 -9.79
CA ALA A 165 12.67 -5.74 -8.54
C ALA A 165 11.14 -5.66 -8.43
N MET A 166 10.51 -6.72 -7.95
CA MET A 166 9.07 -6.83 -7.75
C MET A 166 8.23 -6.58 -9.01
N ALA A 167 8.78 -6.87 -10.21
CA ALA A 167 8.13 -6.67 -11.51
C ALA A 167 6.65 -7.10 -11.51
N PRO A 168 5.73 -6.31 -12.09
CA PRO A 168 4.28 -6.57 -12.09
C PRO A 168 3.90 -7.84 -12.85
N LYS A 169 4.62 -8.16 -13.95
CA LYS A 169 4.36 -9.34 -14.80
C LYS A 169 2.92 -9.42 -15.29
N GLY A 170 2.37 -8.28 -15.73
CA GLY A 170 0.99 -8.19 -16.22
C GLY A 170 -0.09 -8.52 -15.19
N LYS A 171 0.23 -8.53 -13.89
CA LYS A 171 -0.69 -8.94 -12.82
C LYS A 171 -1.94 -8.09 -12.81
N MET A 172 -3.09 -8.77 -12.87
CA MET A 172 -4.40 -8.18 -12.73
C MET A 172 -5.30 -9.00 -11.81
N TYR A 173 -6.33 -8.37 -11.25
CA TYR A 173 -7.28 -8.99 -10.34
C TYR A 173 -8.62 -8.28 -10.37
N TYR A 174 -9.70 -9.03 -10.14
CA TYR A 174 -11.06 -8.49 -10.06
C TYR A 174 -11.96 -9.36 -9.19
N LEU A 175 -13.02 -8.75 -8.66
CA LEU A 175 -14.00 -9.46 -7.86
C LEU A 175 -14.91 -10.27 -8.78
N SER A 176 -15.13 -11.55 -8.48
CA SER A 176 -15.87 -12.48 -9.36
C SER A 176 -17.18 -12.99 -8.76
N LYS A 177 -17.30 -12.98 -7.43
CA LYS A 177 -18.55 -13.30 -6.73
C LYS A 177 -18.55 -12.64 -5.37
N MET A 178 -19.64 -11.95 -5.06
CA MET A 178 -19.89 -11.36 -3.75
C MET A 178 -20.57 -12.39 -2.84
N PRO A 179 -20.30 -12.37 -1.52
CA PRO A 179 -21.03 -13.23 -0.57
C PRO A 179 -22.43 -12.67 -0.32
N ASP A 180 -23.33 -13.53 0.12
CA ASP A 180 -24.69 -13.12 0.51
C ASP A 180 -24.71 -12.38 1.86
N HIS A 181 -23.71 -12.63 2.71
CA HIS A 181 -23.55 -11.97 4.01
C HIS A 181 -22.08 -11.69 4.30
N ILE A 182 -21.81 -10.56 4.97
CA ILE A 182 -20.45 -10.14 5.38
C ILE A 182 -20.42 -9.99 6.90
N ASP A 183 -19.52 -10.75 7.53
CA ASP A 183 -19.22 -10.66 8.97
C ASP A 183 -18.06 -9.67 9.21
N PHE A 184 -18.38 -8.38 9.31
CA PHE A 184 -17.40 -7.34 9.59
C PHE A 184 -16.72 -7.51 10.96
N PRO A 185 -17.44 -7.79 12.07
CA PRO A 185 -16.81 -8.02 13.38
C PRO A 185 -15.72 -9.07 13.33
N LYS A 186 -15.98 -10.23 12.73
CA LYS A 186 -15.00 -11.30 12.58
C LYS A 186 -13.80 -10.89 11.73
N ALA A 187 -14.03 -10.16 10.63
CA ALA A 187 -12.97 -9.67 9.75
C ALA A 187 -12.06 -8.67 10.47
N VAL A 188 -12.63 -7.75 11.24
CA VAL A 188 -11.92 -6.74 12.06
C VAL A 188 -11.09 -7.42 13.13
N ILE A 189 -11.65 -8.31 13.94
CA ILE A 189 -10.93 -9.06 14.98
C ILE A 189 -9.74 -9.80 14.38
N LYS A 190 -9.91 -10.43 13.23
CA LYS A 190 -8.83 -11.14 12.55
C LYS A 190 -7.72 -10.20 12.06
N GLY A 191 -8.10 -9.01 11.60
CA GLY A 191 -7.17 -7.95 11.24
C GLY A 191 -6.30 -7.51 12.42
N ILE A 192 -6.92 -7.21 13.56
CA ILE A 192 -6.23 -6.82 14.80
C ILE A 192 -5.29 -7.93 15.26
N LYS A 193 -5.78 -9.16 15.36
CA LYS A 193 -4.97 -10.33 15.78
C LYS A 193 -3.74 -10.53 14.90
N ASP A 194 -3.87 -10.38 13.58
CA ASP A 194 -2.74 -10.54 12.66
C ASP A 194 -1.69 -9.43 12.86
N VAL A 195 -2.10 -8.19 13.08
CA VAL A 195 -1.15 -7.10 13.38
C VAL A 195 -0.44 -7.34 14.70
N CYS A 196 -1.18 -7.68 15.76
CA CYS A 196 -0.57 -8.01 17.04
C CYS A 196 0.45 -9.16 16.91
N ASN A 197 0.09 -10.24 16.21
CA ASN A 197 0.99 -11.38 16.02
C ASN A 197 2.23 -10.99 15.20
N SER A 198 2.06 -10.23 14.11
CA SER A 198 3.18 -9.85 13.24
C SER A 198 4.11 -8.83 13.88
N MET A 199 3.59 -7.94 14.75
CA MET A 199 4.40 -6.93 15.44
C MET A 199 5.07 -7.45 16.70
N LEU A 200 4.45 -8.41 17.41
CA LEU A 200 4.89 -8.84 18.74
C LEU A 200 5.54 -10.24 18.76
N LYS A 201 5.04 -11.19 17.93
CA LYS A 201 5.35 -12.61 18.09
C LYS A 201 6.32 -13.18 17.07
N ILE A 202 6.64 -12.47 15.98
CA ILE A 202 7.62 -12.97 15.02
C ILE A 202 8.99 -13.07 15.68
N PRO A 203 9.63 -14.28 15.69
CA PRO A 203 10.89 -14.49 16.41
C PRO A 203 12.13 -13.96 15.68
N ILE A 204 11.96 -13.13 14.68
CA ILE A 204 13.04 -12.56 13.85
C ILE A 204 13.29 -11.12 14.30
N PHE A 205 14.52 -10.82 14.69
CA PHE A 205 14.91 -9.51 15.24
C PHE A 205 14.79 -8.35 14.23
N LEU A 206 14.67 -8.65 12.94
CA LEU A 206 14.49 -7.67 11.85
C LEU A 206 13.05 -7.16 11.74
N PHE A 207 12.08 -7.78 12.43
CA PHE A 207 10.64 -7.55 12.22
C PHE A 207 9.92 -7.09 13.48
N GLY A 208 8.79 -6.41 13.29
CA GLY A 208 7.93 -5.93 14.36
C GLY A 208 8.64 -4.97 15.31
N ILE A 209 8.32 -5.03 16.60
CA ILE A 209 8.92 -4.18 17.63
C ILE A 209 10.42 -4.46 17.77
N LYS A 210 10.84 -5.72 17.64
CA LYS A 210 12.27 -6.07 17.67
C LYS A 210 13.03 -5.40 16.52
N GLY A 211 12.44 -5.37 15.32
CA GLY A 211 13.01 -4.71 14.15
C GLY A 211 13.11 -3.19 14.31
N ILE A 212 12.14 -2.56 15.00
CA ILE A 212 12.21 -1.12 15.32
C ILE A 212 13.40 -0.83 16.25
N ARG A 213 13.58 -1.61 17.29
CA ARG A 213 14.74 -1.48 18.22
C ARG A 213 16.06 -1.70 17.49
N TYR A 214 16.13 -2.74 16.69
CA TYR A 214 17.32 -3.01 15.87
C TYR A 214 17.64 -1.85 14.91
N LEU A 215 16.62 -1.28 14.24
CA LEU A 215 16.85 -0.10 13.40
C LEU A 215 17.38 1.10 14.20
N ALA A 216 16.87 1.35 15.41
CA ALA A 216 17.35 2.45 16.24
C ALA A 216 18.85 2.28 16.57
N GLU A 217 19.26 1.10 17.03
CA GLU A 217 20.67 0.75 17.28
C GLU A 217 21.54 0.91 16.02
N GLN A 218 21.02 0.53 14.86
CA GLN A 218 21.75 0.70 13.60
C GLN A 218 21.93 2.17 13.25
N ILE A 219 20.89 3.01 13.38
CA ILE A 219 20.94 4.44 13.06
C ILE A 219 22.05 5.13 13.86
N GLU A 220 22.14 4.85 15.15
CA GLU A 220 23.20 5.41 16.03
C GLU A 220 24.60 5.05 15.56
N SER A 221 24.79 3.86 15.04
CA SER A 221 26.10 3.35 14.58
C SER A 221 26.46 3.72 13.16
N TRP A 222 25.52 4.21 12.32
CA TRP A 222 25.79 4.47 10.89
C TRP A 222 26.86 5.53 10.62
N PRO A 223 26.93 6.68 11.31
CA PRO A 223 27.95 7.68 11.03
C PRO A 223 29.36 7.10 11.15
N GLU A 224 29.62 6.34 12.21
CA GLU A 224 30.92 5.70 12.45
C GLU A 224 31.20 4.56 11.44
N LYS A 225 30.21 3.67 11.19
CA LYS A 225 30.40 2.48 10.35
C LYS A 225 30.39 2.77 8.84
N LEU A 226 29.65 3.77 8.41
CA LEU A 226 29.39 4.03 6.99
C LEU A 226 29.96 5.35 6.48
N GLY A 227 30.34 6.26 7.40
CA GLY A 227 30.63 7.66 7.11
C GLY A 227 29.34 8.50 6.96
N GLU A 228 29.45 9.80 7.22
CA GLU A 228 28.30 10.73 7.30
C GLU A 228 27.43 10.74 6.05
N HIS A 229 28.05 10.77 4.86
CA HIS A 229 27.30 10.82 3.60
C HIS A 229 26.39 9.59 3.42
N LYS A 230 26.93 8.40 3.62
CA LYS A 230 26.14 7.16 3.44
C LYS A 230 25.13 6.96 4.57
N ALA A 231 25.46 7.35 5.79
CA ALA A 231 24.54 7.37 6.91
C ALA A 231 23.32 8.27 6.62
N SER A 232 23.57 9.46 6.08
CA SER A 232 22.52 10.41 5.66
C SER A 232 21.62 9.81 4.55
N LEU A 233 22.16 9.11 3.56
CA LEU A 233 21.37 8.43 2.53
C LEU A 233 20.49 7.33 3.11
N TYR A 234 21.01 6.53 4.06
CA TYR A 234 20.26 5.47 4.72
C TYR A 234 19.14 6.04 5.60
N LEU A 235 19.43 7.11 6.34
CA LEU A 235 18.44 7.80 7.17
C LEU A 235 17.34 8.42 6.31
N GLY A 236 17.72 9.10 5.22
CA GLY A 236 16.77 9.65 4.26
C GLY A 236 15.85 8.59 3.63
N GLN A 237 16.37 7.38 3.38
CA GLN A 237 15.55 6.27 2.89
C GLN A 237 14.52 5.81 3.94
N VAL A 238 14.89 5.75 5.22
CA VAL A 238 13.93 5.42 6.29
C VAL A 238 12.80 6.43 6.34
N VAL A 239 13.13 7.75 6.33
CA VAL A 239 12.15 8.84 6.31
C VAL A 239 11.24 8.74 5.09
N ARG A 240 11.81 8.52 3.92
CA ARG A 240 11.06 8.37 2.67
C ARG A 240 10.05 7.22 2.74
N MET A 241 10.50 6.05 3.20
CA MET A 241 9.63 4.89 3.35
C MET A 241 8.55 5.08 4.42
N GLN A 242 8.82 5.91 5.42
CA GLN A 242 7.88 6.25 6.48
C GLN A 242 6.81 7.26 6.05
N GLU A 243 7.18 8.31 5.31
CA GLU A 243 6.33 9.47 5.07
C GLU A 243 5.81 9.58 3.63
N GLU A 244 6.61 9.19 2.62
CA GLU A 244 6.32 9.56 1.22
C GLU A 244 5.71 8.44 0.39
N ILE A 245 5.90 7.17 0.76
CA ILE A 245 5.47 6.02 -0.05
C ILE A 245 4.03 5.60 0.29
N GLY A 246 3.09 6.54 0.15
CA GLY A 246 1.66 6.26 0.30
C GLY A 246 1.24 5.77 1.69
N THR A 247 1.93 6.21 2.74
CA THR A 247 1.70 5.71 4.11
C THR A 247 0.58 6.46 4.85
N GLY A 248 0.16 7.61 4.36
CA GLY A 248 -0.68 8.53 5.12
C GLY A 248 0.07 9.17 6.32
N GLY A 249 1.39 9.07 6.34
CA GLY A 249 2.28 9.56 7.40
C GLY A 249 2.58 8.53 8.49
N ALA A 250 3.68 8.74 9.22
CA ALA A 250 4.12 7.95 10.37
C ALA A 250 4.16 6.42 10.11
N GLY A 251 4.48 6.00 8.89
CA GLY A 251 4.52 4.58 8.53
C GLY A 251 3.18 3.87 8.79
N PHE A 252 2.08 4.40 8.30
CA PHE A 252 0.71 3.85 8.41
C PHE A 252 0.09 3.89 9.83
N ARG A 253 0.73 4.52 10.83
CA ARG A 253 0.19 4.52 12.19
C ARG A 253 -1.09 5.32 12.31
N PHE A 254 -1.20 6.47 11.62
CA PHE A 254 -2.43 7.26 11.59
C PHE A 254 -3.56 6.51 10.88
N MET A 255 -3.27 5.84 9.78
CA MET A 255 -4.26 5.01 9.09
C MET A 255 -4.75 3.85 9.97
N TYR A 256 -3.85 3.22 10.72
CA TYR A 256 -4.23 2.13 11.62
C TYR A 256 -4.95 2.65 12.88
N ALA A 257 -4.64 3.86 13.36
CA ALA A 257 -5.39 4.52 14.43
C ALA A 257 -6.83 4.81 13.99
N ALA A 258 -7.03 5.34 12.77
CA ALA A 258 -8.36 5.53 12.19
C ALA A 258 -9.13 4.20 12.07
N PHE A 259 -8.46 3.12 11.63
CA PHE A 259 -9.06 1.79 11.64
C PHE A 259 -9.54 1.36 13.02
N LEU A 260 -8.77 1.62 14.10
CA LEU A 260 -9.17 1.24 15.46
C LEU A 260 -10.40 2.02 15.95
N GLN A 261 -10.59 3.28 15.50
CA GLN A 261 -11.81 4.04 15.80
C GLN A 261 -13.04 3.41 15.14
N GLU A 262 -12.94 3.05 13.86
CA GLU A 262 -14.02 2.35 13.16
C GLU A 262 -14.29 0.96 13.77
N ALA A 263 -13.23 0.25 14.13
CA ALA A 263 -13.31 -1.05 14.80
C ALA A 263 -14.03 -0.95 16.16
N ALA A 264 -13.82 0.14 16.92
CA ALA A 264 -14.52 0.38 18.17
C ALA A 264 -16.05 0.41 17.97
N GLY A 265 -16.51 1.14 16.94
CA GLY A 265 -17.94 1.19 16.60
C GLY A 265 -18.48 -0.17 16.12
N ILE A 266 -17.73 -0.86 15.25
CA ILE A 266 -18.16 -2.16 14.69
C ILE A 266 -18.25 -3.26 15.76
N LEU A 267 -17.34 -3.23 16.76
CA LEU A 267 -17.26 -4.25 17.80
C LEU A 267 -18.00 -3.89 19.09
N GLY A 268 -18.45 -2.65 19.26
CA GLY A 268 -18.96 -2.14 20.52
C GLY A 268 -17.91 -2.07 21.63
N GLU A 269 -16.61 -1.93 21.28
CA GLU A 269 -15.49 -2.01 22.23
C GLU A 269 -14.81 -0.65 22.37
N SER A 270 -15.24 0.13 23.35
CA SER A 270 -14.80 1.54 23.58
C SER A 270 -13.29 1.67 23.89
N ARG A 271 -12.64 0.64 24.47
CA ARG A 271 -11.20 0.66 24.74
C ARG A 271 -10.35 0.83 23.48
N LEU A 272 -10.89 0.52 22.30
CA LEU A 272 -10.18 0.73 21.03
C LEU A 272 -10.01 2.21 20.69
N TYR A 273 -10.86 3.12 21.20
CA TYR A 273 -10.66 4.57 21.08
C TYR A 273 -9.41 5.03 21.82
N ASP A 274 -9.19 4.55 23.05
CA ASP A 274 -7.99 4.87 23.83
C ASP A 274 -6.74 4.33 23.16
N ILE A 275 -6.80 3.10 22.65
CA ILE A 275 -5.68 2.50 21.91
C ILE A 275 -5.40 3.30 20.62
N SER A 276 -6.44 3.76 19.93
CA SER A 276 -6.30 4.64 18.75
C SER A 276 -5.57 5.94 19.14
N GLY A 277 -5.98 6.61 20.21
CA GLY A 277 -5.32 7.82 20.70
C GLY A 277 -3.84 7.59 21.04
N ARG A 278 -3.51 6.51 21.73
CA ARG A 278 -2.12 6.13 22.02
C ARG A 278 -1.31 5.84 20.75
N LEU A 279 -1.92 5.24 19.75
CA LEU A 279 -1.25 4.99 18.48
C LEU A 279 -1.05 6.26 17.67
N THR A 280 -1.97 7.22 17.73
CA THR A 280 -1.81 8.56 17.15
C THR A 280 -0.61 9.26 17.77
N ASN A 281 -0.52 9.30 19.11
CA ASN A 281 0.65 9.85 19.81
C ASN A 281 1.96 9.15 19.42
N THR A 282 1.91 7.83 19.19
CA THR A 282 3.07 7.09 18.64
C THR A 282 3.40 7.56 17.22
N GLY A 283 2.39 7.83 16.40
CA GLY A 283 2.54 8.41 15.06
C GLY A 283 3.23 9.76 15.08
N ASP A 284 2.85 10.62 16.04
CA ASP A 284 3.47 11.95 16.22
C ASP A 284 4.97 11.82 16.55
N ARG A 285 5.35 10.89 17.43
CA ARG A 285 6.77 10.59 17.71
C ARG A 285 7.55 10.15 16.47
N TRP A 286 6.93 9.34 15.62
CA TRP A 286 7.54 8.97 14.34
C TRP A 286 7.70 10.17 13.40
N ARG A 287 6.76 11.12 13.41
CA ARG A 287 6.89 12.38 12.66
C ARG A 287 8.00 13.27 13.20
N GLU A 288 8.13 13.40 14.51
CA GLU A 288 9.25 14.11 15.15
C GLU A 288 10.59 13.50 14.71
N PHE A 289 10.71 12.18 14.72
CA PHE A 289 11.87 11.47 14.19
C PHE A 289 12.13 11.80 12.71
N ALA A 290 11.09 11.81 11.87
CA ALA A 290 11.25 12.13 10.44
C ALA A 290 11.71 13.57 10.22
N VAL A 291 11.18 14.54 10.98
CA VAL A 291 11.58 15.95 10.91
C VAL A 291 13.04 16.13 11.32
N SER A 292 13.45 15.56 12.44
CA SER A 292 14.83 15.63 12.92
C SER A 292 15.79 14.96 11.94
N SER A 293 15.42 13.79 11.43
CA SER A 293 16.21 13.07 10.41
C SER A 293 16.36 13.87 9.11
N ALA A 294 15.27 14.53 8.66
CA ALA A 294 15.31 15.37 7.46
C ALA A 294 16.23 16.61 7.64
N ARG A 295 16.29 17.16 8.85
CA ARG A 295 17.24 18.25 9.20
C ARG A 295 18.69 17.79 9.09
N ILE A 296 19.00 16.61 9.67
CA ILE A 296 20.33 15.98 9.58
C ILE A 296 20.70 15.76 8.11
N CYS A 297 19.82 15.15 7.31
CA CYS A 297 20.06 14.91 5.90
C CYS A 297 20.31 16.17 5.06
N LYS A 298 19.82 17.35 5.53
CA LYS A 298 20.03 18.64 4.90
C LYS A 298 21.20 19.43 5.47
N GLY A 299 22.01 18.84 6.38
CA GLY A 299 23.11 19.53 7.06
C GLY A 299 22.65 20.69 7.94
N ARG A 300 21.41 20.69 8.43
CA ARG A 300 20.89 21.74 9.32
C ARG A 300 21.04 21.27 10.77
N ALA A 301 21.53 22.16 11.62
CA ALA A 301 21.62 21.88 13.06
C ALA A 301 20.24 21.49 13.64
N LEU A 302 20.24 20.61 14.62
CA LEU A 302 19.06 20.20 15.36
C LEU A 302 18.58 21.31 16.29
#